data_b6e16b6783e0a204ac0cfd8d191bf7b1
#
_entry.id   b6e16b6783e0a204ac0cfd8d191bf7b1
#
_cell.length_a   1.000
_cell.length_b   1.000
_cell.length_c   1.000
_cell.angle_alpha   90.00
_cell.angle_beta   90.00
_cell.angle_gamma   90.00
#
_symmetry.space_group_name_H-M   'P 1'
#
loop_
_entity.id
_entity.type
_entity.pdbx_description
1 polymer ?
#
loop_
_entity_poly.entity_id
_entity_poly.type
_entity_poly.pdbx_seq_one_letter_code
_entity_poly.pdbx_strand_id
1 'polypeptide(L)'
;TQAYLNAVRIPWVDMIGHSGSPAFPFDEEAVVREAARCGKVIEVNESSSKSRPGSEDACLRIISLCKQYHTRICVDSDAHFCSQVGDFPKSSRLLDELQFPKELVINADIRQLDDYLEERQRQKPKCTA
;
A
#
# COMPACT_ATOMS: atom_id res chain seq x y z
N THR A 1 -8.88 -12.62 -6.44
CA THR A 1 -9.24 -11.26 -6.93
C THR A 1 -10.49 -10.73 -6.23
N GLN A 2 -11.64 -11.42 -6.28
CA GLN A 2 -12.92 -10.89 -5.78
C GLN A 2 -12.88 -10.47 -4.29
N ALA A 3 -12.19 -11.24 -3.45
CA ALA A 3 -12.05 -10.89 -2.02
C ALA A 3 -11.33 -9.54 -1.84
N TYR A 4 -10.24 -9.29 -2.58
CA TYR A 4 -9.53 -8.02 -2.57
C TYR A 4 -10.40 -6.86 -3.05
N LEU A 5 -11.12 -7.03 -4.17
CA LEU A 5 -12.03 -6.00 -4.68
C LEU A 5 -13.14 -5.67 -3.68
N ASN A 6 -13.68 -6.68 -3.00
CA ASN A 6 -14.67 -6.47 -1.96
C ASN A 6 -14.08 -5.70 -0.77
N ALA A 7 -12.87 -6.08 -0.30
CA ALA A 7 -12.18 -5.38 0.78
C ALA A 7 -11.90 -3.91 0.44
N VAL A 8 -11.40 -3.63 -0.76
CA VAL A 8 -11.11 -2.27 -1.24
C VAL A 8 -12.37 -1.38 -1.21
N ARG A 9 -13.54 -1.94 -1.47
CA ARG A 9 -14.83 -1.20 -1.49
C ARG A 9 -15.39 -0.91 -0.10
N ILE A 10 -14.90 -1.59 0.92
CA ILE A 10 -15.38 -1.37 2.30
C ILE A 10 -14.92 0.02 2.78
N PRO A 11 -15.82 0.90 3.23
CA PRO A 11 -15.46 2.25 3.67
C PRO A 11 -14.44 2.28 4.81
N TRP A 12 -14.46 1.29 5.68
CA TRP A 12 -13.61 1.19 6.87
C TRP A 12 -12.22 0.58 6.60
N VAL A 13 -11.99 0.02 5.43
CA VAL A 13 -10.68 -0.43 5.00
C VAL A 13 -9.93 0.76 4.44
N ASP A 14 -8.76 1.07 4.96
CA ASP A 14 -7.93 2.17 4.51
C ASP A 14 -6.76 1.68 3.65
N MET A 15 -6.20 0.51 3.97
CA MET A 15 -5.01 -0.02 3.32
C MET A 15 -5.16 -1.52 3.03
N ILE A 16 -4.57 -1.95 1.93
CA ILE A 16 -4.38 -3.37 1.60
C ILE A 16 -2.94 -3.74 1.92
N GLY A 17 -2.78 -4.54 2.95
CA GLY A 17 -1.49 -5.03 3.41
C GLY A 17 -1.04 -6.30 2.70
N HIS A 18 0.28 -6.53 2.71
CA HIS A 18 0.93 -7.76 2.25
C HIS A 18 0.55 -8.19 0.82
N SER A 19 0.20 -7.23 -0.04
CA SER A 19 -0.12 -7.50 -1.44
C SER A 19 1.11 -8.06 -2.17
N GLY A 20 0.90 -9.06 -3.00
CA GLY A 20 1.98 -9.75 -3.72
C GLY A 20 2.42 -11.07 -3.11
N SER A 21 1.79 -11.54 -2.03
CA SER A 21 2.06 -12.88 -1.50
C SER A 21 1.68 -13.97 -2.50
N PRO A 22 2.59 -14.92 -2.84
CA PRO A 22 2.27 -16.01 -3.76
C PRO A 22 1.16 -16.94 -3.25
N ALA A 23 0.91 -16.96 -1.94
CA ALA A 23 -0.15 -17.76 -1.34
C ALA A 23 -1.56 -17.25 -1.67
N PHE A 24 -1.68 -15.98 -2.06
CA PHE A 24 -2.95 -15.32 -2.33
C PHE A 24 -2.92 -14.55 -3.65
N PRO A 25 -2.77 -15.25 -4.80
CA PRO A 25 -2.68 -14.58 -6.09
C PRO A 25 -4.01 -13.91 -6.47
N PHE A 26 -3.90 -12.75 -7.11
CA PHE A 26 -5.04 -11.97 -7.57
C PHE A 26 -4.70 -11.20 -8.85
N ASP A 27 -5.69 -10.64 -9.50
CA ASP A 27 -5.51 -9.70 -10.61
C ASP A 27 -5.01 -8.36 -10.04
N GLU A 28 -3.69 -8.16 -10.12
CA GLU A 28 -2.98 -7.03 -9.52
C GLU A 28 -3.48 -5.70 -10.09
N GLU A 29 -3.69 -5.65 -11.41
CA GLU A 29 -4.14 -4.44 -12.09
C GLU A 29 -5.57 -4.06 -11.66
N ALA A 30 -6.48 -5.02 -11.65
CA ALA A 30 -7.86 -4.77 -11.26
C ALA A 30 -7.96 -4.23 -9.82
N VAL A 31 -7.17 -4.80 -8.89
CA VAL A 31 -7.18 -4.39 -7.48
C VAL A 31 -6.54 -3.01 -7.30
N VAL A 32 -5.40 -2.75 -7.93
CA VAL A 32 -4.72 -1.44 -7.85
C VAL A 32 -5.58 -0.32 -8.41
N ARG A 33 -6.21 -0.52 -9.58
CA ARG A 33 -7.14 0.45 -10.16
C ARG A 33 -8.34 0.74 -9.26
N GLU A 34 -8.90 -0.30 -8.66
CA GLU A 34 -10.05 -0.13 -7.75
C GLU A 34 -9.60 0.56 -6.45
N ALA A 35 -8.37 0.29 -5.96
CA ALA A 35 -7.79 1.00 -4.82
C ALA A 35 -7.65 2.49 -5.10
N ALA A 36 -7.14 2.87 -6.28
CA ALA A 36 -7.08 4.26 -6.72
C ALA A 36 -8.47 4.92 -6.71
N ARG A 37 -9.46 4.27 -7.32
CA ARG A 37 -10.84 4.76 -7.39
C ARG A 37 -11.49 4.96 -6.02
N CYS A 38 -11.17 4.10 -5.06
CA CYS A 38 -11.71 4.13 -3.70
C CYS A 38 -10.84 4.94 -2.72
N GLY A 39 -9.77 5.58 -3.17
CA GLY A 39 -8.85 6.33 -2.32
C GLY A 39 -8.12 5.48 -1.30
N LYS A 40 -7.92 4.19 -1.59
CA LYS A 40 -7.23 3.25 -0.71
C LYS A 40 -5.74 3.24 -0.98
N VAL A 41 -4.99 2.74 -0.01
CA VAL A 41 -3.54 2.65 -0.03
C VAL A 41 -3.10 1.20 -0.22
N ILE A 42 -2.03 1.00 -0.97
CA ILE A 42 -1.35 -0.30 -1.06
C ILE A 42 -0.07 -0.23 -0.20
N GLU A 43 0.12 -1.23 0.64
CA GLU A 43 1.32 -1.36 1.46
C GLU A 43 2.53 -1.77 0.60
N VAL A 44 3.66 -1.10 0.83
CA VAL A 44 5.00 -1.52 0.40
C VAL A 44 5.77 -1.94 1.63
N ASN A 45 5.80 -3.25 1.87
CA ASN A 45 6.32 -3.84 3.09
C ASN A 45 7.76 -4.31 2.89
N GLU A 46 8.70 -3.75 3.66
CA GLU A 46 10.14 -4.05 3.60
C GLU A 46 10.45 -5.53 3.84
N SER A 47 9.69 -6.16 4.74
CA SER A 47 9.91 -7.56 5.12
C SER A 47 9.33 -8.57 4.14
N SER A 48 8.60 -8.16 3.11
CA SER A 48 7.91 -9.08 2.18
C SER A 48 8.85 -10.10 1.57
N SER A 49 10.02 -9.70 1.09
CA SER A 49 10.99 -10.63 0.49
C SER A 49 11.54 -11.67 1.46
N LYS A 50 11.58 -11.36 2.76
CA LYS A 50 12.05 -12.30 3.80
C LYS A 50 10.95 -13.22 4.28
N SER A 51 9.78 -12.66 4.54
CA SER A 51 8.64 -13.35 5.15
C SER A 51 7.77 -14.10 4.14
N ARG A 52 7.85 -13.71 2.84
CA ARG A 52 7.04 -14.26 1.73
C ARG A 52 7.92 -14.53 0.51
N PRO A 53 8.77 -15.57 0.53
CA PRO A 53 9.65 -15.90 -0.60
C PRO A 53 8.87 -16.00 -1.91
N GLY A 54 9.39 -15.39 -2.99
CA GLY A 54 8.76 -15.35 -4.30
C GLY A 54 7.74 -14.20 -4.49
N SER A 55 7.68 -13.27 -3.53
CA SER A 55 6.81 -12.08 -3.65
C SER A 55 7.45 -10.93 -4.44
N GLU A 56 8.75 -10.98 -4.70
CA GLU A 56 9.54 -9.85 -5.23
C GLU A 56 8.98 -9.33 -6.56
N ASP A 57 8.76 -10.23 -7.51
CA ASP A 57 8.25 -9.86 -8.84
C ASP A 57 6.82 -9.29 -8.77
N ALA A 58 5.97 -9.86 -7.91
CA ALA A 58 4.62 -9.38 -7.70
C ALA A 58 4.62 -8.00 -7.03
N CYS A 59 5.45 -7.80 -6.02
CA CYS A 59 5.62 -6.49 -5.38
C CYS A 59 6.09 -5.43 -6.39
N LEU A 60 7.07 -5.75 -7.23
CA LEU A 60 7.56 -4.85 -8.28
C LEU A 60 6.45 -4.47 -9.27
N ARG A 61 5.67 -5.46 -9.75
CA ARG A 61 4.53 -5.19 -10.64
C ARG A 61 3.47 -4.33 -9.98
N ILE A 62 3.09 -4.63 -8.73
CA ILE A 62 2.09 -3.88 -7.97
C ILE A 62 2.53 -2.42 -7.78
N ILE A 63 3.78 -2.17 -7.39
CA ILE A 63 4.30 -0.81 -7.23
C ILE A 63 4.31 -0.06 -8.58
N SER A 64 4.70 -0.74 -9.66
CA SER A 64 4.67 -0.17 -11.01
C SER A 64 3.25 0.21 -11.45
N LEU A 65 2.26 -0.64 -11.15
CA LEU A 65 0.85 -0.37 -11.38
C LEU A 65 0.35 0.79 -10.50
N CYS A 66 0.79 0.87 -9.24
CA CYS A 66 0.46 2.01 -8.37
C CYS A 66 0.95 3.33 -8.97
N LYS A 67 2.17 3.35 -9.52
CA LYS A 67 2.68 4.52 -10.26
C LYS A 67 1.81 4.85 -11.47
N GLN A 68 1.49 3.85 -12.28
CA GLN A 68 0.70 4.01 -13.51
C GLN A 68 -0.71 4.55 -13.24
N TYR A 69 -1.38 4.06 -12.19
CA TYR A 69 -2.76 4.41 -11.87
C TYR A 69 -2.87 5.49 -10.77
N HIS A 70 -1.75 6.09 -10.37
CA HIS A 70 -1.70 7.10 -9.31
C HIS A 70 -2.34 6.61 -7.99
N THR A 71 -2.16 5.32 -7.69
CA THR A 71 -2.59 4.72 -6.44
C THR A 71 -1.60 5.07 -5.33
N ARG A 72 -2.11 5.57 -4.23
CA ARG A 72 -1.27 5.90 -3.07
C ARG A 72 -0.68 4.64 -2.44
N ILE A 73 0.53 4.77 -1.90
CA ILE A 73 1.21 3.70 -1.17
C ILE A 73 1.61 4.16 0.24
N CYS A 74 1.77 3.19 1.13
CA CYS A 74 2.40 3.35 2.43
C CYS A 74 3.64 2.46 2.47
N VAL A 75 4.78 3.00 2.89
CA VAL A 75 6.02 2.23 3.06
C VAL A 75 6.21 1.95 4.54
N ASP A 76 6.43 0.69 4.90
CA ASP A 76 6.71 0.32 6.27
C ASP A 76 7.78 -0.76 6.41
N SER A 77 8.32 -0.88 7.61
CA SER A 77 9.39 -1.83 7.94
C SER A 77 8.87 -3.21 8.35
N ASP A 78 7.59 -3.32 8.72
CA ASP A 78 7.02 -4.52 9.36
C ASP A 78 7.87 -4.97 10.56
N ALA A 79 8.29 -3.97 11.38
CA ALA A 79 9.26 -4.15 12.45
C ALA A 79 8.69 -5.03 13.58
N HIS A 80 9.44 -6.06 13.95
CA HIS A 80 9.13 -6.92 15.10
C HIS A 80 10.04 -6.60 16.31
N PHE A 81 11.06 -5.75 16.10
CA PHE A 81 11.97 -5.25 17.13
C PHE A 81 12.17 -3.75 16.97
N CYS A 82 12.44 -3.06 18.08
CA CYS A 82 12.59 -1.61 18.09
C CYS A 82 13.71 -1.10 17.16
N SER A 83 14.78 -1.89 16.96
CA SER A 83 15.88 -1.55 16.04
C SER A 83 15.52 -1.60 14.56
N GLN A 84 14.35 -2.13 14.22
CA GLN A 84 13.87 -2.23 12.82
C GLN A 84 12.84 -1.16 12.48
N VAL A 85 12.39 -0.39 13.45
CA VAL A 85 11.38 0.67 13.23
C VAL A 85 11.98 1.75 12.33
N GLY A 86 11.34 1.98 11.17
CA GLY A 86 11.80 2.98 10.20
C GLY A 86 12.97 2.52 9.32
N ASP A 87 13.36 1.24 9.39
CA ASP A 87 14.42 0.65 8.55
C ASP A 87 13.79 -0.03 7.32
N PHE A 88 13.84 0.65 6.16
CA PHE A 88 13.28 0.17 4.90
C PHE A 88 14.17 0.49 3.68
N PRO A 89 15.46 0.08 3.69
CA PRO A 89 16.41 0.44 2.65
C PRO A 89 16.10 -0.16 1.27
N LYS A 90 15.49 -1.36 1.23
CA LYS A 90 15.13 -2.01 -0.05
C LYS A 90 13.95 -1.31 -0.69
N SER A 91 12.91 -1.03 0.08
CA SER A 91 11.73 -0.32 -0.39
C SER A 91 12.09 1.07 -0.89
N SER A 92 12.93 1.82 -0.15
CA SER A 92 13.42 3.13 -0.58
C SER A 92 14.18 3.06 -1.90
N ARG A 93 15.14 2.13 -2.02
CA ARG A 93 15.88 1.94 -3.28
C ARG A 93 14.96 1.60 -4.44
N LEU A 94 13.99 0.69 -4.24
CA LEU A 94 13.04 0.29 -5.28
C LEU A 94 12.19 1.47 -5.76
N LEU A 95 11.72 2.31 -4.85
CA LEU A 95 10.96 3.50 -5.20
C LEU A 95 11.81 4.53 -5.97
N ASP A 96 13.08 4.69 -5.59
CA ASP A 96 14.02 5.56 -6.30
C ASP A 96 14.30 5.03 -7.72
N GLU A 97 14.58 3.74 -7.88
CA GLU A 97 14.80 3.08 -9.17
C GLU A 97 13.57 3.20 -10.10
N LEU A 98 12.38 3.08 -9.54
CA LEU A 98 11.12 3.27 -10.26
C LEU A 98 10.76 4.74 -10.47
N GLN A 99 11.52 5.68 -9.90
CA GLN A 99 11.15 7.11 -9.88
C GLN A 99 9.68 7.29 -9.44
N PHE A 100 9.33 6.66 -8.33
CA PHE A 100 7.95 6.68 -7.83
C PHE A 100 7.61 8.08 -7.30
N PRO A 101 6.44 8.66 -7.68
CA PRO A 101 6.06 10.00 -7.24
C PRO A 101 5.94 10.10 -5.71
N LYS A 102 6.71 11.00 -5.11
CA LYS A 102 6.76 11.15 -3.64
C LYS A 102 5.41 11.56 -3.06
N GLU A 103 4.63 12.31 -3.81
CA GLU A 103 3.29 12.76 -3.44
C GLU A 103 2.26 11.60 -3.33
N LEU A 104 2.58 10.43 -3.88
CA LEU A 104 1.75 9.23 -3.75
C LEU A 104 2.17 8.36 -2.55
N VAL A 105 3.25 8.69 -1.83
CA VAL A 105 3.69 7.99 -0.62
C VAL A 105 3.08 8.68 0.58
N ILE A 106 1.99 8.15 1.15
CA ILE A 106 1.22 8.85 2.19
C ILE A 106 2.03 9.16 3.45
N ASN A 107 3.05 8.38 3.74
CA ASN A 107 3.93 8.55 4.89
C ASN A 107 5.33 9.04 4.52
N ALA A 108 5.48 9.72 3.37
CA ALA A 108 6.75 10.37 2.99
C ALA A 108 7.11 11.52 3.94
N ASP A 109 6.10 12.18 4.52
CA ASP A 109 6.23 13.12 5.62
C ASP A 109 4.93 13.15 6.45
N ILE A 110 5.02 13.79 7.63
CA ILE A 110 3.90 13.82 8.58
C ILE A 110 2.67 14.57 8.04
N ARG A 111 2.85 15.59 7.21
CA ARG A 111 1.73 16.36 6.65
C ARG A 111 0.93 15.54 5.66
N GLN A 112 1.62 14.82 4.76
CA GLN A 112 0.96 13.92 3.81
C GLN A 112 0.15 12.84 4.53
N LEU A 113 0.69 12.32 5.65
CA LEU A 113 -0.02 11.33 6.46
C LEU A 113 -1.27 11.93 7.13
N ASP A 114 -1.13 13.09 7.74
CA ASP A 114 -2.25 13.79 8.39
C ASP A 114 -3.34 14.13 7.38
N ASP A 115 -2.99 14.70 6.23
CA ASP A 115 -3.91 15.01 5.14
C ASP A 115 -4.69 13.77 4.67
N TYR A 116 -3.98 12.64 4.51
CA TYR A 116 -4.61 11.38 4.14
C TYR A 116 -5.60 10.90 5.22
N LEU A 117 -5.20 10.91 6.48
CA LEU A 117 -6.04 10.45 7.59
C LEU A 117 -7.30 11.31 7.73
N GLU A 118 -7.18 12.65 7.59
CA GLU A 118 -8.33 13.54 7.60
C GLU A 118 -9.27 13.31 6.41
N GLU A 119 -8.72 13.12 5.21
CA GLU A 119 -9.51 12.77 4.02
C GLU A 119 -10.30 11.48 4.27
N ARG A 120 -9.66 10.44 4.83
CA ARG A 120 -10.31 9.16 5.12
C ARG A 120 -11.40 9.29 6.18
N GLN A 121 -11.18 10.08 7.23
CA GLN A 121 -12.20 10.32 8.24
C GLN A 121 -13.45 10.99 7.66
N ARG A 122 -13.29 11.96 6.74
CA ARG A 122 -14.41 12.63 6.07
C ARG A 122 -15.20 11.69 5.16
N GLN A 123 -14.57 10.68 4.59
CA GLN A 123 -15.20 9.72 3.68
C GLN A 123 -15.90 8.55 4.39
N LYS A 124 -15.56 8.28 5.66
CA LYS A 124 -16.19 7.19 6.42
C LYS A 124 -17.63 7.55 6.80
N PRO A 125 -18.55 6.57 6.71
CA PRO A 125 -19.93 6.77 7.20
C PRO A 125 -19.88 7.16 8.68
N LYS A 126 -20.67 8.16 9.07
CA LYS A 126 -20.83 8.48 10.49
C LYS A 126 -21.53 7.31 11.18
N CYS A 127 -20.93 6.79 12.26
CA CYS A 127 -21.66 5.86 13.14
C CYS A 127 -22.85 6.61 13.71
N THR A 128 -24.04 6.31 13.24
CA THR A 128 -25.28 6.66 13.97
C THR A 128 -25.37 5.70 15.15
N ALA A 129 -25.20 6.24 16.36
CA ALA A 129 -25.47 5.50 17.60
C ALA A 129 -26.93 5.12 17.68
#